data_3c9d16ab17a97d7a5f901adfb862b6e3
#
_entry.id   3c9d16ab17a97d7a5f901adfb862b6e3
#
_cell.length_a   1.000
_cell.length_b   1.000
_cell.length_c   1.000
_cell.angle_alpha   90.00
_cell.angle_beta   90.00
_cell.angle_gamma   90.00
#
_symmetry.space_group_name_H-M   'P 1'
#
loop_
_entity.id
_entity.type
_entity.pdbx_description
1 polymer ?
#
loop_
_entity_poly.entity_id
_entity_poly.type
_entity_poly.pdbx_seq_one_letter_code
_entity_poly.pdbx_strand_id
1 'polypeptide(L)'
;MLAVEAFRSTDPVTFEETWSTGSIVAATEGAYRRAYVGSLQLSLITAVLGGVLGLALAVAILQTRRNLLLRRLVLTASGVLANFGGIPLAFAFLATIGANAGVLTLLLRDSFGIGLGGFSLYSMTGLALVYLYFLIPLMVLTITPALEALRPQWREASDNLGASGWQYWRYVGGPVLAPPVIGATMLLFASAFAAYATARALVGSSVPLVTLQIANALSSNVTVGSENLGKALALGMVLLIGVVMAFYAWVQRRTQRWLS
;
A
#
# COMPACT_ATOMS: atom_id res chain seq x y z
N MET A 1 -6.46 -11.33 23.20
CA MET A 1 -7.91 -11.11 23.19
C MET A 1 -8.52 -11.42 21.82
N LEU A 2 -8.13 -10.74 20.75
CA LEU A 2 -8.68 -10.93 19.40
C LEU A 2 -8.63 -12.38 18.88
N ALA A 3 -7.51 -13.10 19.12
CA ALA A 3 -7.36 -14.50 18.73
C ALA A 3 -8.33 -15.44 19.47
N VAL A 4 -8.59 -15.20 20.76
CA VAL A 4 -9.51 -16.02 21.56
C VAL A 4 -10.96 -15.82 21.10
N GLU A 5 -11.33 -14.58 20.80
CA GLU A 5 -12.69 -14.22 20.36
C GLU A 5 -12.99 -14.68 18.93
N ALA A 6 -11.97 -14.77 18.06
CA ALA A 6 -12.12 -15.30 16.70
C ALA A 6 -12.51 -16.80 16.66
N PHE A 7 -12.22 -17.55 17.76
CA PHE A 7 -12.61 -18.96 17.91
C PHE A 7 -13.92 -19.14 18.67
N ARG A 8 -14.65 -18.05 18.96
CA ARG A 8 -15.99 -18.11 19.55
C ARG A 8 -17.05 -17.92 18.49
N SER A 9 -18.12 -18.68 18.59
CA SER A 9 -19.34 -18.51 17.79
C SER A 9 -20.48 -18.29 18.76
N THR A 10 -21.32 -17.28 18.48
CA THR A 10 -22.53 -17.02 19.24
C THR A 10 -23.69 -17.69 18.52
N ASP A 11 -24.41 -18.59 19.20
CA ASP A 11 -25.60 -19.22 18.66
C ASP A 11 -26.70 -18.15 18.48
N PRO A 12 -27.33 -18.04 17.28
CA PRO A 12 -28.33 -17.03 17.01
C PRO A 12 -29.63 -17.19 17.80
N VAL A 13 -29.86 -18.37 18.38
CA VAL A 13 -31.11 -18.69 19.12
C VAL A 13 -30.90 -18.63 20.64
N THR A 14 -29.81 -19.22 21.15
CA THR A 14 -29.55 -19.30 22.59
C THR A 14 -28.65 -18.15 23.11
N PHE A 15 -27.99 -17.40 22.22
CA PHE A 15 -27.00 -16.36 22.55
C PHE A 15 -25.82 -16.90 23.38
N GLU A 16 -25.65 -18.22 23.45
CA GLU A 16 -24.52 -18.83 24.14
C GLU A 16 -23.24 -18.77 23.29
N GLU A 17 -22.14 -18.41 23.92
CA GLU A 17 -20.83 -18.42 23.28
C GLU A 17 -20.21 -19.82 23.35
N THR A 18 -20.05 -20.46 22.20
CA THR A 18 -19.40 -21.77 22.09
C THR A 18 -18.07 -21.65 21.33
N TRP A 19 -17.12 -22.53 21.66
CA TRP A 19 -15.89 -22.64 20.89
C TRP A 19 -16.19 -23.29 19.54
N SER A 20 -15.94 -22.53 18.45
CA SER A 20 -16.21 -22.99 17.09
C SER A 20 -15.18 -22.46 16.13
N THR A 21 -14.77 -23.29 15.17
CA THR A 21 -13.94 -22.87 14.03
C THR A 21 -14.79 -22.36 12.88
N GLY A 22 -16.12 -22.33 13.02
CA GLY A 22 -17.06 -21.95 11.96
C GLY A 22 -16.81 -20.56 11.40
N SER A 23 -16.52 -19.56 12.26
CA SER A 23 -16.20 -18.19 11.85
C SER A 23 -14.90 -18.10 11.04
N ILE A 24 -13.90 -18.94 11.36
CA ILE A 24 -12.63 -18.99 10.63
C ILE A 24 -12.83 -19.67 9.27
N VAL A 25 -13.59 -20.76 9.21
CA VAL A 25 -13.90 -21.44 7.93
C VAL A 25 -14.70 -20.49 7.04
N ALA A 26 -15.74 -19.84 7.56
CA ALA A 26 -16.52 -18.85 6.83
C ALA A 26 -15.65 -17.68 6.31
N ALA A 27 -14.67 -17.23 7.09
CA ALA A 27 -13.75 -16.17 6.69
C ALA A 27 -12.82 -16.57 5.51
N THR A 28 -12.65 -17.88 5.24
CA THR A 28 -11.82 -18.38 4.13
C THR A 28 -12.63 -18.73 2.87
N GLU A 29 -13.95 -18.63 2.90
CA GLU A 29 -14.83 -19.07 1.82
C GLU A 29 -15.54 -17.91 1.11
N GLY A 30 -16.06 -18.18 -0.09
CA GLY A 30 -16.99 -17.35 -0.81
C GLY A 30 -16.55 -15.90 -1.05
N ALA A 31 -17.33 -14.95 -0.55
CA ALA A 31 -17.11 -13.52 -0.71
C ALA A 31 -15.85 -13.01 0.04
N TYR A 32 -15.54 -13.60 1.18
CA TYR A 32 -14.39 -13.19 2.01
C TYR A 32 -13.08 -13.59 1.38
N ARG A 33 -12.98 -14.77 0.76
CA ARG A 33 -11.82 -15.15 -0.05
C ARG A 33 -11.59 -14.17 -1.19
N ARG A 34 -12.65 -13.75 -1.89
CA ARG A 34 -12.53 -12.73 -2.96
C ARG A 34 -12.06 -11.40 -2.41
N ALA A 35 -12.49 -11.02 -1.22
CA ALA A 35 -12.05 -9.80 -0.56
C ALA A 35 -10.57 -9.83 -0.16
N TYR A 36 -10.06 -10.96 0.35
CA TYR A 36 -8.63 -11.15 0.61
C TYR A 36 -7.80 -11.08 -0.67
N VAL A 37 -8.21 -11.79 -1.72
CA VAL A 37 -7.53 -11.78 -3.02
C VAL A 37 -7.55 -10.37 -3.61
N GLY A 38 -8.68 -9.66 -3.57
CA GLY A 38 -8.80 -8.29 -4.04
C GLY A 38 -7.87 -7.33 -3.29
N SER A 39 -7.83 -7.42 -1.95
CA SER A 39 -6.91 -6.61 -1.14
C SER A 39 -5.45 -6.93 -1.41
N LEU A 40 -5.09 -8.23 -1.56
CA LEU A 40 -3.74 -8.66 -1.90
C LEU A 40 -3.30 -8.14 -3.28
N GLN A 41 -4.16 -8.29 -4.29
CA GLN A 41 -3.87 -7.81 -5.64
C GLN A 41 -3.68 -6.30 -5.66
N LEU A 42 -4.59 -5.55 -5.04
CA LEU A 42 -4.51 -4.10 -4.99
C LEU A 42 -3.22 -3.65 -4.28
N SER A 43 -2.96 -4.16 -3.08
CA SER A 43 -1.80 -3.75 -2.29
C SER A 43 -0.48 -4.17 -2.93
N LEU A 44 -0.41 -5.35 -3.56
CA LEU A 44 0.80 -5.79 -4.26
C LEU A 44 1.09 -4.93 -5.49
N ILE A 45 0.09 -4.70 -6.34
CA ILE A 45 0.24 -3.87 -7.54
C ILE A 45 0.64 -2.45 -7.16
N THR A 46 -0.06 -1.84 -6.19
CA THR A 46 0.22 -0.46 -5.78
C THR A 46 1.54 -0.32 -5.04
N ALA A 47 1.95 -1.32 -4.24
CA ALA A 47 3.26 -1.32 -3.58
C ALA A 47 4.42 -1.44 -4.58
N VAL A 48 4.29 -2.32 -5.58
CA VAL A 48 5.32 -2.47 -6.61
C VAL A 48 5.41 -1.22 -7.47
N LEU A 49 4.28 -0.73 -7.98
CA LEU A 49 4.26 0.49 -8.81
C LEU A 49 4.71 1.72 -8.01
N GLY A 50 4.21 1.90 -6.79
CA GLY A 50 4.61 2.98 -5.88
C GLY A 50 6.08 2.87 -5.50
N GLY A 51 6.58 1.65 -5.27
CA GLY A 51 7.98 1.36 -5.02
C GLY A 51 8.89 1.77 -6.17
N VAL A 52 8.57 1.33 -7.38
CA VAL A 52 9.36 1.65 -8.60
C VAL A 52 9.32 3.14 -8.90
N LEU A 53 8.13 3.75 -8.94
CA LEU A 53 7.96 5.17 -9.27
C LEU A 53 8.57 6.07 -8.18
N GLY A 54 8.35 5.73 -6.90
CA GLY A 54 8.90 6.49 -5.77
C GLY A 54 10.42 6.37 -5.67
N LEU A 55 10.98 5.18 -5.92
CA LEU A 55 12.43 4.99 -6.00
C LEU A 55 13.04 5.81 -7.17
N ALA A 56 12.43 5.74 -8.35
CA ALA A 56 12.87 6.52 -9.50
C ALA A 56 12.85 8.03 -9.20
N LEU A 57 11.79 8.52 -8.57
CA LEU A 57 11.67 9.91 -8.13
C LEU A 57 12.74 10.28 -7.11
N ALA A 58 12.97 9.45 -6.09
CA ALA A 58 13.99 9.68 -5.06
C ALA A 58 15.40 9.76 -5.68
N VAL A 59 15.74 8.84 -6.58
CA VAL A 59 17.02 8.84 -7.30
C VAL A 59 17.16 10.09 -8.16
N ALA A 60 16.13 10.48 -8.91
CA ALA A 60 16.15 11.68 -9.75
C ALA A 60 16.39 12.95 -8.93
N ILE A 61 15.75 13.08 -7.78
CA ILE A 61 15.88 14.24 -6.89
C ILE A 61 17.29 14.32 -6.30
N LEU A 62 17.85 13.19 -5.85
CA LEU A 62 19.18 13.15 -5.25
C LEU A 62 20.30 13.38 -6.27
N GLN A 63 20.10 13.01 -7.54
CA GLN A 63 21.05 13.33 -8.62
C GLN A 63 21.06 14.82 -8.98
N THR A 64 20.01 15.56 -8.65
CA THR A 64 19.90 16.99 -8.93
C THR A 64 20.73 17.79 -7.92
N ARG A 65 22.07 17.70 -8.03
CA ARG A 65 23.03 18.41 -7.13
C ARG A 65 22.90 19.93 -7.16
N ARG A 66 22.33 20.52 -8.22
CA ARG A 66 22.27 21.98 -8.44
C ARG A 66 21.12 22.70 -7.74
N ASN A 67 20.00 22.03 -7.42
CA ASN A 67 18.81 22.67 -6.86
C ASN A 67 18.45 22.11 -5.48
N LEU A 68 19.16 22.54 -4.45
CA LEU A 68 18.85 22.22 -3.05
C LEU A 68 17.41 22.61 -2.67
N LEU A 69 16.88 23.65 -3.28
CA LEU A 69 15.51 24.12 -3.04
C LEU A 69 14.48 23.14 -3.57
N LEU A 70 14.67 22.62 -4.80
CA LEU A 70 13.80 21.59 -5.36
C LEU A 70 13.79 20.32 -4.51
N ARG A 71 14.97 19.89 -4.06
CA ARG A 71 15.09 18.72 -3.18
C ARG A 71 14.32 18.92 -1.87
N ARG A 72 14.50 20.08 -1.21
CA ARG A 72 13.75 20.40 0.01
C ARG A 72 12.25 20.43 -0.22
N LEU A 73 11.80 21.08 -1.29
CA LEU A 73 10.37 21.16 -1.64
C LEU A 73 9.78 19.76 -1.84
N VAL A 74 10.45 18.90 -2.61
CA VAL A 74 9.90 17.55 -2.88
C VAL A 74 9.90 16.70 -1.61
N LEU A 75 10.93 16.73 -0.78
CA LEU A 75 10.95 15.98 0.48
C LEU A 75 9.89 16.49 1.46
N THR A 76 9.72 17.81 1.59
CA THR A 76 8.67 18.38 2.44
C THR A 76 7.27 18.05 1.91
N ALA A 77 7.06 18.19 0.59
CA ALA A 77 5.81 17.81 -0.05
C ALA A 77 5.53 16.32 0.13
N SER A 78 6.53 15.47 -0.02
CA SER A 78 6.39 14.03 0.23
C SER A 78 5.98 13.73 1.67
N GLY A 79 6.49 14.48 2.66
CA GLY A 79 6.08 14.36 4.06
C GLY A 79 4.60 14.67 4.27
N VAL A 80 4.09 15.69 3.61
CA VAL A 80 2.66 16.05 3.67
C VAL A 80 1.82 15.03 2.89
N LEU A 81 2.19 14.74 1.65
CA LEU A 81 1.42 13.87 0.75
C LEU A 81 1.33 12.41 1.25
N ALA A 82 2.42 11.89 1.82
CA ALA A 82 2.44 10.53 2.38
C ALA A 82 1.45 10.36 3.56
N ASN A 83 1.19 11.44 4.30
CA ASN A 83 0.26 11.45 5.41
C ASN A 83 -1.14 11.98 5.03
N PHE A 84 -1.29 12.54 3.84
CA PHE A 84 -2.56 13.04 3.34
C PHE A 84 -3.34 11.90 2.68
N GLY A 85 -3.90 11.03 3.51
CA GLY A 85 -4.71 9.88 3.11
C GLY A 85 -6.12 9.95 3.70
N GLY A 86 -6.84 8.83 3.60
CA GLY A 86 -8.17 8.69 4.20
C GLY A 86 -9.29 9.40 3.43
N ILE A 87 -10.30 9.81 4.16
CA ILE A 87 -11.53 10.44 3.61
C ILE A 87 -11.23 11.75 2.85
N PRO A 88 -10.40 12.68 3.36
CA PRO A 88 -10.09 13.92 2.64
C PRO A 88 -9.47 13.68 1.26
N LEU A 89 -8.57 12.71 1.14
CA LEU A 89 -7.95 12.35 -0.13
C LEU A 89 -9.00 11.82 -1.12
N ALA A 90 -9.88 10.92 -0.67
CA ALA A 90 -10.94 10.39 -1.51
C ALA A 90 -11.84 11.49 -2.08
N PHE A 91 -12.27 12.44 -1.25
CA PHE A 91 -13.08 13.57 -1.70
C PHE A 91 -12.31 14.52 -2.62
N ALA A 92 -11.03 14.77 -2.40
CA ALA A 92 -10.21 15.55 -3.30
C ALA A 92 -10.16 14.94 -4.70
N PHE A 93 -9.99 13.62 -4.80
CA PHE A 93 -10.02 12.91 -6.08
C PHE A 93 -11.41 12.92 -6.72
N LEU A 94 -12.48 12.74 -5.94
CA LEU A 94 -13.85 12.82 -6.45
C LEU A 94 -14.17 14.22 -6.99
N ALA A 95 -13.74 15.27 -6.29
CA ALA A 95 -13.94 16.65 -6.73
C ALA A 95 -13.10 17.00 -7.98
N THR A 96 -11.94 16.36 -8.16
CA THR A 96 -11.03 16.67 -9.27
C THR A 96 -11.34 15.82 -10.51
N ILE A 97 -11.46 14.50 -10.35
CA ILE A 97 -11.53 13.53 -11.47
C ILE A 97 -12.84 12.71 -11.42
N GLY A 98 -13.78 13.04 -10.54
CA GLY A 98 -15.05 12.34 -10.45
C GLY A 98 -15.82 12.37 -11.77
N ALA A 99 -16.37 11.22 -12.19
CA ALA A 99 -16.96 11.04 -13.52
C ALA A 99 -18.06 12.06 -13.88
N ASN A 100 -18.87 12.49 -12.90
CA ASN A 100 -20.03 13.35 -13.12
C ASN A 100 -19.84 14.80 -12.68
N ALA A 101 -18.90 15.09 -11.77
CA ALA A 101 -18.76 16.40 -11.14
C ALA A 101 -17.30 16.83 -10.92
N GLY A 102 -16.33 16.05 -11.41
CA GLY A 102 -14.91 16.38 -11.28
C GLY A 102 -14.55 17.58 -12.15
N VAL A 103 -13.95 18.60 -11.55
CA VAL A 103 -13.57 19.85 -12.22
C VAL A 103 -12.70 19.56 -13.47
N LEU A 104 -11.70 18.70 -13.34
CA LEU A 104 -10.82 18.32 -14.45
C LEU A 104 -11.57 17.52 -15.52
N THR A 105 -12.49 16.65 -15.12
CA THR A 105 -13.32 15.86 -16.05
C THR A 105 -14.22 16.77 -16.87
N LEU A 106 -14.84 17.76 -16.25
CA LEU A 106 -15.68 18.75 -16.93
C LEU A 106 -14.85 19.62 -17.87
N LEU A 107 -13.70 20.14 -17.43
CA LEU A 107 -12.80 20.93 -18.25
C LEU A 107 -12.29 20.15 -19.48
N LEU A 108 -11.90 18.89 -19.32
CA LEU A 108 -11.43 18.05 -20.44
C LEU A 108 -12.56 17.75 -21.42
N ARG A 109 -13.77 17.52 -20.92
CA ARG A 109 -14.95 17.26 -21.75
C ARG A 109 -15.39 18.50 -22.53
N ASP A 110 -15.46 19.65 -21.83
CA ASP A 110 -16.01 20.88 -22.43
C ASP A 110 -14.99 21.60 -23.32
N SER A 111 -13.67 21.55 -22.97
CA SER A 111 -12.64 22.25 -23.74
C SER A 111 -12.00 21.41 -24.85
N PHE A 112 -11.90 20.09 -24.66
CA PHE A 112 -11.17 19.20 -25.57
C PHE A 112 -12.03 18.08 -26.17
N GLY A 113 -13.29 17.94 -25.75
CA GLY A 113 -14.16 16.84 -26.16
C GLY A 113 -13.68 15.45 -25.72
N ILE A 114 -12.67 15.41 -24.81
CA ILE A 114 -12.06 14.18 -24.33
C ILE A 114 -12.85 13.75 -23.08
N GLY A 115 -13.76 12.79 -23.25
CA GLY A 115 -14.34 12.09 -22.11
C GLY A 115 -13.32 11.11 -21.54
N LEU A 116 -13.22 10.99 -20.21
CA LEU A 116 -12.46 9.91 -19.54
C LEU A 116 -13.18 8.56 -19.73
N GLY A 117 -13.51 8.23 -21.00
CA GLY A 117 -14.36 7.10 -21.36
C GLY A 117 -13.86 5.79 -20.78
N GLY A 118 -14.66 5.20 -19.90
CA GLY A 118 -14.39 3.92 -19.26
C GLY A 118 -13.55 3.96 -18.00
N PHE A 119 -12.91 5.07 -17.64
CA PHE A 119 -12.21 5.20 -16.36
C PHE A 119 -13.19 5.56 -15.23
N SER A 120 -13.25 4.71 -14.21
CA SER A 120 -14.06 4.96 -13.05
C SER A 120 -13.20 4.95 -11.78
N LEU A 121 -13.30 6.03 -10.99
CA LEU A 121 -12.67 6.09 -9.67
C LEU A 121 -13.23 5.04 -8.70
N TYR A 122 -14.46 4.58 -8.94
CA TYR A 122 -15.14 3.55 -8.13
C TYR A 122 -14.69 2.13 -8.47
N SER A 123 -13.70 1.97 -9.32
CA SER A 123 -13.11 0.69 -9.72
C SER A 123 -11.81 0.40 -8.95
N MET A 124 -11.33 -0.85 -9.07
CA MET A 124 -10.05 -1.25 -8.49
C MET A 124 -8.86 -0.46 -9.07
N THR A 125 -8.92 -0.12 -10.36
CA THR A 125 -7.90 0.72 -11.02
C THR A 125 -7.93 2.17 -10.54
N GLY A 126 -9.13 2.73 -10.34
CA GLY A 126 -9.29 4.07 -9.77
C GLY A 126 -8.73 4.14 -8.35
N LEU A 127 -9.07 3.14 -7.52
CA LEU A 127 -8.54 3.04 -6.16
C LEU A 127 -7.01 2.87 -6.14
N ALA A 128 -6.45 2.08 -7.08
CA ALA A 128 -5.00 1.92 -7.22
C ALA A 128 -4.31 3.26 -7.52
N LEU A 129 -4.88 4.08 -8.40
CA LEU A 129 -4.36 5.42 -8.71
C LEU A 129 -4.34 6.32 -7.47
N VAL A 130 -5.43 6.32 -6.69
CA VAL A 130 -5.50 7.09 -5.44
C VAL A 130 -4.48 6.58 -4.41
N TYR A 131 -4.24 5.28 -4.34
CA TYR A 131 -3.22 4.73 -3.45
C TYR A 131 -1.80 5.13 -3.87
N LEU A 132 -1.49 5.17 -5.17
CA LEU A 132 -0.19 5.63 -5.66
C LEU A 132 0.11 7.07 -5.24
N TYR A 133 -0.91 7.91 -5.08
CA TYR A 133 -0.74 9.30 -4.65
C TYR A 133 -0.01 9.44 -3.32
N PHE A 134 -0.29 8.60 -2.32
CA PHE A 134 0.41 8.64 -1.04
C PHE A 134 1.56 7.63 -0.94
N LEU A 135 1.52 6.52 -1.70
CA LEU A 135 2.57 5.51 -1.67
C LEU A 135 3.86 5.97 -2.33
N ILE A 136 3.78 6.71 -3.46
CA ILE A 136 4.97 7.27 -4.12
C ILE A 136 5.74 8.20 -3.17
N PRO A 137 5.12 9.23 -2.55
CA PRO A 137 5.79 10.05 -1.56
C PRO A 137 6.31 9.26 -0.35
N LEU A 138 5.57 8.26 0.12
CA LEU A 138 6.01 7.41 1.23
C LEU A 138 7.29 6.65 0.87
N MET A 139 7.41 6.13 -0.37
CA MET A 139 8.64 5.50 -0.85
C MET A 139 9.79 6.49 -0.89
N VAL A 140 9.56 7.72 -1.37
CA VAL A 140 10.59 8.77 -1.39
C VAL A 140 11.13 9.03 0.01
N LEU A 141 10.27 9.18 1.01
CA LEU A 141 10.69 9.42 2.39
C LEU A 141 11.48 8.27 2.99
N THR A 142 11.01 7.05 2.76
CA THR A 142 11.61 5.86 3.38
C THR A 142 12.94 5.46 2.75
N ILE A 143 13.11 5.69 1.43
CA ILE A 143 14.33 5.26 0.73
C ILE A 143 15.43 6.34 0.70
N THR A 144 15.08 7.61 0.86
CA THR A 144 16.04 8.72 0.81
C THR A 144 17.24 8.54 1.74
N PRO A 145 17.09 8.16 3.03
CA PRO A 145 18.26 7.97 3.91
C PRO A 145 19.19 6.85 3.43
N ALA A 146 18.65 5.80 2.86
CA ALA A 146 19.45 4.69 2.32
C ALA A 146 20.20 5.11 1.04
N LEU A 147 19.61 5.92 0.20
CA LEU A 147 20.27 6.49 -0.98
C LEU A 147 21.39 7.47 -0.59
N GLU A 148 21.18 8.26 0.46
CA GLU A 148 22.20 9.20 0.98
C GLU A 148 23.38 8.50 1.67
N ALA A 149 23.14 7.29 2.20
CA ALA A 149 24.18 6.46 2.79
C ALA A 149 25.17 5.86 1.76
N LEU A 150 24.86 5.91 0.46
CA LEU A 150 25.79 5.50 -0.59
C LEU A 150 26.97 6.47 -0.65
N ARG A 151 28.16 5.98 -0.31
CA ARG A 151 29.37 6.78 -0.27
C ARG A 151 29.83 7.14 -1.68
N PRO A 152 30.12 8.44 -1.97
CA PRO A 152 30.65 8.86 -3.28
C PRO A 152 31.95 8.13 -3.67
N GLN A 153 32.78 7.79 -2.67
CA GLN A 153 34.04 7.07 -2.88
C GLN A 153 33.86 5.72 -3.58
N TRP A 154 32.74 5.03 -3.35
CA TRP A 154 32.45 3.77 -4.04
C TRP A 154 32.24 3.98 -5.53
N ARG A 155 31.62 5.08 -5.89
CA ARG A 155 31.44 5.47 -7.29
C ARG A 155 32.76 5.84 -7.93
N GLU A 156 33.58 6.67 -7.26
CA GLU A 156 34.91 7.08 -7.72
C GLU A 156 35.86 5.88 -7.90
N ALA A 157 35.85 4.96 -6.93
CA ALA A 157 36.64 3.72 -7.05
C ALA A 157 36.21 2.87 -8.23
N SER A 158 34.88 2.76 -8.46
CA SER A 158 34.32 2.03 -9.60
C SER A 158 34.72 2.66 -10.94
N ASP A 159 34.66 3.99 -11.03
CA ASP A 159 35.01 4.73 -12.25
C ASP A 159 36.53 4.62 -12.52
N ASN A 160 37.39 4.64 -11.47
CA ASN A 160 38.84 4.44 -11.58
C ASN A 160 39.21 3.03 -12.08
N LEU A 161 38.39 2.04 -11.79
CA LEU A 161 38.52 0.67 -12.31
C LEU A 161 37.95 0.49 -13.73
N GLY A 162 37.48 1.57 -14.37
CA GLY A 162 36.92 1.56 -15.70
C GLY A 162 35.51 0.95 -15.79
N ALA A 163 34.80 0.82 -14.66
CA ALA A 163 33.46 0.25 -14.67
C ALA A 163 32.44 1.26 -15.22
N SER A 164 31.52 0.74 -16.04
CA SER A 164 30.38 1.54 -16.52
C SER A 164 29.38 1.84 -15.38
N GLY A 165 28.53 2.87 -15.56
CA GLY A 165 27.48 3.17 -14.59
C GLY A 165 26.53 2.01 -14.33
N TRP A 166 26.26 1.18 -15.33
CA TRP A 166 25.48 -0.05 -15.17
C TRP A 166 26.17 -1.09 -14.28
N GLN A 167 27.50 -1.27 -14.47
CA GLN A 167 28.30 -2.18 -13.63
C GLN A 167 28.33 -1.72 -12.18
N TYR A 168 28.49 -0.41 -11.93
CA TYR A 168 28.38 0.16 -10.58
C TYR A 168 27.03 -0.21 -9.93
N TRP A 169 25.92 0.05 -10.61
CA TRP A 169 24.59 -0.24 -10.07
C TRP A 169 24.35 -1.73 -9.88
N ARG A 170 24.83 -2.58 -10.79
CA ARG A 170 24.66 -4.03 -10.71
C ARG A 170 25.46 -4.67 -9.58
N TYR A 171 26.69 -4.22 -9.34
CA TYR A 171 27.62 -4.90 -8.44
C TYR A 171 27.83 -4.18 -7.10
N VAL A 172 27.57 -2.89 -7.00
CA VAL A 172 27.77 -2.08 -5.78
C VAL A 172 26.47 -1.44 -5.29
N GLY A 173 25.92 -0.51 -6.04
CA GLY A 173 24.76 0.29 -5.60
C GLY A 173 23.49 -0.55 -5.40
N GLY A 174 23.19 -1.44 -6.34
CA GLY A 174 22.00 -2.31 -6.29
C GLY A 174 22.00 -3.26 -5.10
N PRO A 175 23.03 -4.09 -4.90
CA PRO A 175 23.09 -4.99 -3.75
C PRO A 175 23.01 -4.26 -2.39
N VAL A 176 23.61 -3.09 -2.26
CA VAL A 176 23.54 -2.28 -1.03
C VAL A 176 22.14 -1.71 -0.80
N LEU A 177 21.47 -1.29 -1.86
CA LEU A 177 20.11 -0.72 -1.76
C LEU A 177 19.01 -1.77 -1.73
N ALA A 178 19.26 -3.00 -2.17
CA ALA A 178 18.23 -4.04 -2.24
C ALA A 178 17.50 -4.27 -0.90
N PRO A 179 18.17 -4.41 0.27
CA PRO A 179 17.48 -4.60 1.53
C PRO A 179 16.56 -3.41 1.91
N PRO A 180 17.02 -2.14 1.89
CA PRO A 180 16.14 -1.01 2.18
C PRO A 180 15.01 -0.83 1.16
N VAL A 181 15.23 -1.10 -0.13
CA VAL A 181 14.18 -1.06 -1.16
C VAL A 181 13.10 -2.10 -0.90
N ILE A 182 13.49 -3.35 -0.59
CA ILE A 182 12.55 -4.41 -0.24
C ILE A 182 11.77 -3.99 1.02
N GLY A 183 12.44 -3.47 2.04
CA GLY A 183 11.80 -3.02 3.28
C GLY A 183 10.79 -1.91 3.06
N ALA A 184 11.18 -0.89 2.30
CA ALA A 184 10.28 0.20 1.93
C ALA A 184 9.07 -0.31 1.13
N THR A 185 9.28 -1.19 0.14
CA THR A 185 8.18 -1.77 -0.66
C THR A 185 7.22 -2.59 0.21
N MET A 186 7.72 -3.31 1.21
CA MET A 186 6.86 -4.03 2.15
C MET A 186 6.09 -3.11 3.08
N LEU A 187 6.68 -1.98 3.48
CA LEU A 187 5.94 -0.94 4.20
C LEU A 187 4.81 -0.36 3.33
N LEU A 188 5.08 -0.09 2.05
CA LEU A 188 4.05 0.34 1.10
C LEU A 188 2.93 -0.69 0.99
N PHE A 189 3.28 -1.97 0.87
CA PHE A 189 2.31 -3.07 0.83
C PHE A 189 1.43 -3.08 2.09
N ALA A 190 2.03 -3.05 3.28
CA ALA A 190 1.29 -3.04 4.54
C ALA A 190 0.37 -1.81 4.65
N SER A 191 0.85 -0.64 4.23
CA SER A 191 0.08 0.61 4.23
C SER A 191 -1.13 0.54 3.29
N ALA A 192 -0.93 0.02 2.07
CA ALA A 192 -2.01 -0.17 1.10
C ALA A 192 -3.02 -1.23 1.56
N PHE A 193 -2.53 -2.36 2.11
CA PHE A 193 -3.36 -3.45 2.58
C PHE A 193 -4.24 -3.05 3.78
N ALA A 194 -3.72 -2.19 4.66
CA ALA A 194 -4.45 -1.68 5.83
C ALA A 194 -5.33 -0.46 5.53
N ALA A 195 -5.26 0.14 4.34
CA ALA A 195 -5.96 1.37 4.01
C ALA A 195 -7.48 1.15 3.89
N TYR A 196 -8.20 1.53 4.95
CA TYR A 196 -9.66 1.41 5.04
C TYR A 196 -10.38 2.70 4.64
N ALA A 197 -10.00 3.83 5.25
CA ALA A 197 -10.79 5.06 5.17
C ALA A 197 -10.92 5.61 3.74
N THR A 198 -9.82 5.57 2.96
CA THR A 198 -9.82 5.97 1.54
C THR A 198 -10.67 5.04 0.70
N ALA A 199 -10.53 3.71 0.90
CA ALA A 199 -11.33 2.72 0.19
C ALA A 199 -12.83 2.87 0.51
N ARG A 200 -13.18 3.04 1.79
CA ARG A 200 -14.57 3.21 2.22
C ARG A 200 -15.22 4.45 1.60
N ALA A 201 -14.51 5.57 1.60
CA ALA A 201 -15.03 6.84 1.05
C ALA A 201 -15.10 6.83 -0.49
N LEU A 202 -14.19 6.11 -1.17
CA LEU A 202 -14.13 6.12 -2.62
C LEU A 202 -15.03 5.04 -3.26
N VAL A 203 -14.84 3.78 -2.87
CA VAL A 203 -15.50 2.63 -3.54
C VAL A 203 -16.66 2.05 -2.73
N GLY A 204 -16.81 2.41 -1.47
CA GLY A 204 -17.88 1.88 -0.61
C GLY A 204 -17.83 0.35 -0.55
N SER A 205 -18.83 -0.32 -1.11
CA SER A 205 -18.93 -1.80 -1.19
C SER A 205 -18.73 -2.35 -2.61
N SER A 206 -18.43 -1.51 -3.61
CA SER A 206 -18.35 -1.94 -5.01
C SER A 206 -17.12 -2.80 -5.31
N VAL A 207 -16.04 -2.66 -4.53
CA VAL A 207 -14.83 -3.48 -4.64
C VAL A 207 -14.71 -4.36 -3.41
N PRO A 208 -14.56 -5.69 -3.56
CA PRO A 208 -14.40 -6.59 -2.43
C PRO A 208 -13.02 -6.45 -1.81
N LEU A 209 -12.94 -5.77 -0.66
CA LEU A 209 -11.72 -5.59 0.13
C LEU A 209 -11.93 -6.10 1.55
N VAL A 210 -10.90 -6.75 2.12
CA VAL A 210 -10.99 -7.34 3.45
C VAL A 210 -11.26 -6.31 4.54
N THR A 211 -10.64 -5.13 4.45
CA THR A 211 -10.85 -4.02 5.40
C THR A 211 -12.30 -3.52 5.39
N LEU A 212 -12.96 -3.50 4.23
CA LEU A 212 -14.36 -3.13 4.11
C LEU A 212 -15.28 -4.23 4.67
N GLN A 213 -14.94 -5.50 4.47
CA GLN A 213 -15.70 -6.64 5.02
C GLN A 213 -15.61 -6.68 6.54
N ILE A 214 -14.42 -6.44 7.12
CA ILE A 214 -14.23 -6.33 8.57
C ILE A 214 -15.14 -5.22 9.13
N ALA A 215 -15.09 -4.02 8.54
CA ALA A 215 -15.91 -2.91 9.00
C ALA A 215 -17.41 -3.18 8.88
N ASN A 216 -17.85 -3.81 7.78
CA ASN A 216 -19.26 -4.18 7.60
C ASN A 216 -19.68 -5.24 8.63
N ALA A 217 -18.86 -6.27 8.89
CA ALA A 217 -19.16 -7.30 9.87
C ALA A 217 -19.23 -6.75 11.31
N LEU A 218 -18.34 -5.81 11.66
CA LEU A 218 -18.35 -5.20 13.00
C LEU A 218 -19.43 -4.14 13.19
N SER A 219 -19.95 -3.51 12.11
CA SER A 219 -21.00 -2.49 12.19
C SER A 219 -22.40 -3.04 11.91
N SER A 220 -22.54 -4.30 11.52
CA SER A 220 -23.87 -4.90 11.27
C SER A 220 -24.49 -5.39 12.57
N ASN A 221 -25.45 -4.62 13.11
CA ASN A 221 -26.27 -5.03 14.24
C ASN A 221 -27.40 -5.99 13.86
N VAL A 222 -27.44 -6.46 12.61
CA VAL A 222 -28.60 -7.19 12.04
C VAL A 222 -28.42 -8.72 12.13
N THR A 223 -27.18 -9.21 12.15
CA THR A 223 -26.90 -10.66 12.21
C THR A 223 -26.12 -11.02 13.47
N VAL A 224 -26.72 -11.84 14.31
CA VAL A 224 -26.06 -12.41 15.48
C VAL A 224 -24.83 -13.20 15.02
N GLY A 225 -23.68 -13.00 15.65
CA GLY A 225 -22.43 -13.67 15.27
C GLY A 225 -21.59 -12.98 14.19
N SER A 226 -22.07 -11.88 13.58
CA SER A 226 -21.31 -11.09 12.60
C SER A 226 -20.03 -10.48 13.19
N GLU A 227 -20.04 -10.12 14.47
CA GLU A 227 -18.86 -9.63 15.19
C GLU A 227 -17.73 -10.67 15.24
N ASN A 228 -18.06 -11.93 15.51
CA ASN A 228 -17.08 -13.02 15.57
C ASN A 228 -16.43 -13.26 14.21
N LEU A 229 -17.23 -13.14 13.14
CA LEU A 229 -16.74 -13.20 11.76
C LEU A 229 -15.81 -12.00 11.46
N GLY A 230 -16.17 -10.78 11.87
CA GLY A 230 -15.33 -9.59 11.73
C GLY A 230 -14.00 -9.76 12.46
N LYS A 231 -14.02 -10.33 13.68
CA LYS A 231 -12.81 -10.65 14.47
C LYS A 231 -11.95 -11.72 13.79
N ALA A 232 -12.58 -12.77 13.20
CA ALA A 232 -11.88 -13.81 12.46
C ALA A 232 -11.20 -13.25 11.18
N LEU A 233 -11.88 -12.37 10.45
CA LEU A 233 -11.30 -11.67 9.30
C LEU A 233 -10.13 -10.77 9.71
N ALA A 234 -10.27 -10.03 10.81
CA ALA A 234 -9.18 -9.19 11.34
C ALA A 234 -7.97 -10.03 11.77
N LEU A 235 -8.19 -11.18 12.40
CA LEU A 235 -7.12 -12.12 12.75
C LEU A 235 -6.39 -12.63 11.51
N GLY A 236 -7.13 -13.02 10.47
CA GLY A 236 -6.56 -13.44 9.19
C GLY A 236 -5.71 -12.34 8.53
N MET A 237 -6.16 -11.09 8.60
CA MET A 237 -5.41 -9.93 8.12
C MET A 237 -4.09 -9.74 8.89
N VAL A 238 -4.11 -9.83 10.22
CA VAL A 238 -2.92 -9.71 11.08
C VAL A 238 -1.94 -10.84 10.79
N LEU A 239 -2.43 -12.08 10.66
CA LEU A 239 -1.59 -13.24 10.33
C LEU A 239 -0.93 -13.07 8.96
N LEU A 240 -1.66 -12.61 7.96
CA LEU A 240 -1.13 -12.37 6.61
C LEU A 240 -0.01 -11.32 6.63
N ILE A 241 -0.24 -10.17 7.29
CA ILE A 241 0.79 -9.14 7.45
C ILE A 241 1.99 -9.71 8.23
N GLY A 242 1.73 -10.48 9.29
CA GLY A 242 2.77 -11.14 10.09
C GLY A 242 3.65 -12.08 9.25
N VAL A 243 3.06 -12.88 8.37
CA VAL A 243 3.79 -13.76 7.44
C VAL A 243 4.65 -12.95 6.47
N VAL A 244 4.09 -11.88 5.88
CA VAL A 244 4.83 -10.98 4.98
C VAL A 244 6.01 -10.34 5.71
N MET A 245 5.81 -9.86 6.94
CA MET A 245 6.87 -9.24 7.74
C MET A 245 7.93 -10.26 8.20
N ALA A 246 7.53 -11.48 8.54
CA ALA A 246 8.45 -12.56 8.88
C ALA A 246 9.31 -12.96 7.67
N PHE A 247 8.70 -13.05 6.48
CA PHE A 247 9.40 -13.30 5.23
C PHE A 247 10.42 -12.19 4.94
N TYR A 248 10.02 -10.93 5.11
CA TYR A 248 10.94 -9.79 5.00
C TYR A 248 12.12 -9.89 5.96
N ALA A 249 11.86 -10.12 7.24
CA ALA A 249 12.90 -10.25 8.26
C ALA A 249 13.88 -11.41 7.93
N TRP A 250 13.36 -12.50 7.37
CA TRP A 250 14.18 -13.62 6.92
C TRP A 250 15.07 -13.24 5.72
N VAL A 251 14.52 -12.56 4.71
CA VAL A 251 15.28 -12.06 3.55
C VAL A 251 16.37 -11.10 4.01
N GLN A 252 16.02 -10.15 4.86
CA GLN A 252 16.96 -9.15 5.39
C GLN A 252 18.12 -9.79 6.15
N ARG A 253 17.85 -10.76 7.03
CA ARG A 253 18.90 -11.50 7.77
C ARG A 253 19.84 -12.26 6.84
N ARG A 254 19.32 -12.79 5.73
CA ARG A 254 20.12 -13.50 4.75
C ARG A 254 21.03 -12.56 3.96
N THR A 255 20.57 -11.37 3.65
CA THR A 255 21.33 -10.36 2.89
C THR A 255 22.42 -9.72 3.74
N GLN A 256 22.18 -9.46 5.02
CA GLN A 256 23.19 -8.88 5.93
C GLN A 256 24.40 -9.79 6.15
N ARG A 257 24.25 -11.11 6.05
CA ARG A 257 25.36 -12.07 6.17
C ARG A 257 26.38 -11.98 5.03
N TRP A 258 26.05 -11.30 3.92
CA TRP A 258 26.96 -11.11 2.79
C TRP A 258 27.71 -9.76 2.84
N LEU A 259 27.36 -8.91 3.80
CA LEU A 259 27.95 -7.57 3.98
C LEU A 259 28.88 -7.50 5.20
N SER A 260 28.91 -8.53 6.02
CA SER A 260 29.85 -8.75 7.13
C SER A 260 30.99 -9.66 6.68
#